data_a2b04d3e0a621fdd761ac5b006a0e623
#
_entry.id   a2b04d3e0a621fdd761ac5b006a0e623
#
_cell.length_a   1.000
_cell.length_b   1.000
_cell.length_c   1.000
_cell.angle_alpha   90.00
_cell.angle_beta   90.00
_cell.angle_gamma   90.00
#
_symmetry.space_group_name_H-M   'P 1'
#
loop_
_entity.id
_entity.type
_entity.pdbx_description
1 polymer ?
#
loop_
_entity_poly.entity_id
_entity_poly.type
_entity_poly.pdbx_seq_one_letter_code
_entity_poly.pdbx_strand_id
1 'polypeptide(L)'
;MQIDGNVLIGYTDWERQKWHDWLGQHREALKTGMGPHGDNQTVGEVVKHIFSAEKRYIERLSDEPLTDTTSIPNDNLEALFEFGQHSRQALKDFIQSFPAPSWDILKDFEFVGWSLKATPKKIIIHVLTHEIRHWAQVATVLRLNGFEGDFHDFIFSPVLGGEFRSEQAKVS
;
A
#
# COMPACT_ATOMS: atom_id res chain seq x y z
N MET A 1 10.97 2.08 -24.06
CA MET A 1 11.11 1.53 -22.68
C MET A 1 9.74 1.05 -22.25
N GLN A 2 9.62 -0.20 -21.88
CA GLN A 2 8.37 -0.79 -21.38
C GLN A 2 8.55 -0.98 -19.86
N ILE A 3 7.66 -0.39 -19.05
CA ILE A 3 7.68 -0.57 -17.59
C ILE A 3 6.79 -1.77 -17.28
N ASP A 4 7.37 -2.80 -16.68
CA ASP A 4 6.66 -3.99 -16.24
C ASP A 4 5.91 -3.69 -14.94
N GLY A 5 4.67 -4.19 -14.80
CA GLY A 5 3.91 -4.10 -13.54
C GLY A 5 4.64 -4.71 -12.33
N ASN A 6 5.51 -5.68 -12.55
CA ASN A 6 6.38 -6.25 -11.52
C ASN A 6 7.32 -5.22 -10.87
N VAL A 7 7.68 -4.16 -11.58
CA VAL A 7 8.49 -3.06 -11.04
C VAL A 7 7.74 -2.34 -9.92
N LEU A 8 6.46 -2.02 -10.13
CA LEU A 8 5.64 -1.38 -9.10
C LEU A 8 5.36 -2.31 -7.92
N ILE A 9 5.12 -3.60 -8.16
CA ILE A 9 4.96 -4.60 -7.10
C ILE A 9 6.24 -4.69 -6.27
N GLY A 10 7.39 -4.82 -6.91
CA GLY A 10 8.67 -4.89 -6.21
C GLY A 10 8.96 -3.65 -5.37
N TYR A 11 8.64 -2.46 -5.90
CA TYR A 11 8.80 -1.22 -5.17
C TYR A 11 7.86 -1.13 -3.96
N THR A 12 6.57 -1.41 -4.14
CA THR A 12 5.61 -1.35 -3.04
C THR A 12 5.86 -2.44 -1.99
N ASP A 13 6.39 -3.61 -2.36
CA ASP A 13 6.83 -4.63 -1.41
C ASP A 13 8.00 -4.14 -0.55
N TRP A 14 9.00 -3.51 -1.18
CA TRP A 14 10.13 -2.91 -0.48
C TRP A 14 9.68 -1.76 0.43
N GLU A 15 8.81 -0.88 -0.04
CA GLU A 15 8.26 0.23 0.75
C GLU A 15 7.48 -0.26 1.97
N ARG A 16 6.64 -1.31 1.83
CA ARG A 16 5.95 -1.97 2.94
C ARG A 16 6.92 -2.49 3.99
N GLN A 17 8.01 -3.13 3.57
CA GLN A 17 9.00 -3.64 4.50
C GLN A 17 9.67 -2.50 5.27
N LYS A 18 10.03 -1.41 4.59
CA LYS A 18 10.56 -0.20 5.23
C LYS A 18 9.62 0.37 6.28
N TRP A 19 8.34 0.51 5.95
CA TRP A 19 7.33 0.98 6.88
C TRP A 19 7.09 0.03 8.05
N HIS A 20 7.08 -1.27 7.80
CA HIS A 20 6.98 -2.28 8.87
C HIS A 20 8.12 -2.14 9.87
N ASP A 21 9.36 -2.06 9.38
CA ASP A 21 10.55 -1.97 10.22
C ASP A 21 10.59 -0.67 11.00
N TRP A 22 10.24 0.45 10.35
CA TRP A 22 10.20 1.75 10.99
C TRP A 22 9.08 1.85 12.06
N LEU A 23 7.87 1.44 11.74
CA LEU A 23 6.75 1.40 12.67
C LEU A 23 6.98 0.41 13.82
N GLY A 24 7.76 -0.64 13.60
CA GLY A 24 8.19 -1.57 14.63
C GLY A 24 9.01 -0.90 15.74
N GLN A 25 9.79 0.12 15.37
CA GLN A 25 10.59 0.94 16.29
C GLN A 25 9.81 2.13 16.87
N HIS A 26 8.68 2.51 16.25
CA HIS A 26 7.88 3.69 16.58
C HIS A 26 6.38 3.32 16.64
N ARG A 27 6.02 2.35 17.49
CA ARG A 27 4.64 1.81 17.55
C ARG A 27 3.60 2.85 17.91
N GLU A 28 3.98 3.86 18.71
CA GLU A 28 3.13 4.99 19.06
C GLU A 28 2.71 5.82 17.85
N ALA A 29 3.49 5.78 16.77
CA ALA A 29 3.19 6.48 15.52
C ALA A 29 1.85 6.04 14.89
N LEU A 30 1.40 4.79 15.12
CA LEU A 30 0.10 4.31 14.64
C LEU A 30 -1.08 5.14 15.17
N LYS A 31 -0.92 5.77 16.33
CA LYS A 31 -1.94 6.61 16.98
C LYS A 31 -1.88 8.07 16.57
N THR A 32 -0.89 8.47 15.78
CA THR A 32 -0.76 9.85 15.28
C THR A 32 -1.95 10.23 14.42
N GLY A 33 -2.56 11.37 14.72
CA GLY A 33 -3.73 11.88 14.01
C GLY A 33 -3.40 12.35 12.59
N MET A 34 -4.23 11.98 11.62
CA MET A 34 -4.09 12.39 10.21
C MET A 34 -4.60 13.81 9.90
N GLY A 35 -5.12 14.50 10.92
CA GLY A 35 -5.71 15.84 10.76
C GLY A 35 -7.24 15.80 10.62
N PRO A 36 -7.88 16.99 10.55
CA PRO A 36 -9.33 17.12 10.67
C PRO A 36 -10.12 16.75 9.41
N HIS A 37 -9.46 16.41 8.31
CA HIS A 37 -10.09 16.16 7.02
C HIS A 37 -9.71 14.78 6.50
N GLY A 38 -10.72 13.96 6.19
CA GLY A 38 -10.57 12.62 5.62
C GLY A 38 -11.29 11.53 6.44
N ASP A 39 -11.45 10.37 5.83
CA ASP A 39 -12.16 9.23 6.44
C ASP A 39 -11.29 8.47 7.46
N ASN A 40 -9.96 8.58 7.32
CA ASN A 40 -8.99 7.94 8.21
C ASN A 40 -8.46 8.96 9.21
N GLN A 41 -8.66 8.70 10.51
CA GLN A 41 -8.32 9.63 11.58
C GLN A 41 -6.91 9.44 12.15
N THR A 42 -6.34 8.24 11.99
CA THR A 42 -5.01 7.89 12.49
C THR A 42 -4.14 7.24 11.43
N VAL A 43 -2.83 7.24 11.65
CA VAL A 43 -1.86 6.52 10.80
C VAL A 43 -2.22 5.05 10.68
N GLY A 44 -2.58 4.38 11.79
CA GLY A 44 -2.98 2.97 11.75
C GLY A 44 -4.23 2.71 10.91
N GLU A 45 -5.19 3.64 10.90
CA GLU A 45 -6.35 3.56 9.99
C GLU A 45 -5.96 3.72 8.53
N VAL A 46 -4.99 4.59 8.21
CA VAL A 46 -4.46 4.70 6.84
C VAL A 46 -3.74 3.42 6.43
N VAL A 47 -2.92 2.84 7.29
CA VAL A 47 -2.26 1.55 7.03
C VAL A 47 -3.29 0.46 6.74
N LYS A 48 -4.32 0.34 7.60
CA LYS A 48 -5.43 -0.59 7.38
C LYS A 48 -6.16 -0.29 6.06
N HIS A 49 -6.38 0.98 5.74
CA HIS A 49 -7.04 1.38 4.50
C HIS A 49 -6.25 0.96 3.25
N ILE A 50 -4.92 1.13 3.25
CA ILE A 50 -4.04 0.68 2.17
C ILE A 50 -4.28 -0.81 1.87
N PHE A 51 -4.16 -1.65 2.89
CA PHE A 51 -4.27 -3.09 2.74
C PHE A 51 -5.70 -3.55 2.43
N SER A 52 -6.70 -2.88 3.04
CA SER A 52 -8.11 -3.15 2.75
C SER A 52 -8.50 -2.77 1.33
N ALA A 53 -7.98 -1.67 0.80
CA ALA A 53 -8.23 -1.26 -0.57
C ALA A 53 -7.69 -2.30 -1.55
N GLU A 54 -6.43 -2.73 -1.38
CA GLU A 54 -5.83 -3.78 -2.20
C GLU A 54 -6.69 -5.05 -2.17
N LYS A 55 -7.01 -5.57 -0.98
CA LYS A 55 -7.81 -6.80 -0.82
C LYS A 55 -9.16 -6.69 -1.52
N ARG A 56 -9.92 -5.62 -1.25
CA ARG A 56 -11.26 -5.42 -1.80
C ARG A 56 -11.29 -5.22 -3.32
N TYR A 57 -10.26 -4.60 -3.90
CA TYR A 57 -10.18 -4.48 -5.36
C TYR A 57 -9.91 -5.84 -6.02
N ILE A 58 -9.07 -6.68 -5.41
CA ILE A 58 -8.84 -8.04 -5.92
C ILE A 58 -10.11 -8.90 -5.79
N GLU A 59 -10.82 -8.85 -4.67
CA GLU A 59 -12.09 -9.55 -4.48
C GLU A 59 -13.13 -9.13 -5.53
N ARG A 60 -13.23 -7.83 -5.83
CA ARG A 60 -14.12 -7.35 -6.91
C ARG A 60 -13.70 -7.85 -8.30
N LEU A 61 -12.40 -7.93 -8.57
CA LEU A 61 -11.90 -8.48 -9.83
C LEU A 61 -12.17 -9.97 -9.97
N SER A 62 -12.19 -10.69 -8.85
CA SER A 62 -12.43 -12.14 -8.75
C SER A 62 -13.91 -12.50 -8.59
N ASP A 63 -14.81 -11.49 -8.50
CA ASP A 63 -16.23 -11.66 -8.20
C ASP A 63 -16.46 -12.39 -6.86
N GLU A 64 -15.58 -12.15 -5.86
CA GLU A 64 -15.63 -12.69 -4.50
C GLU A 64 -16.32 -11.76 -3.51
N PRO A 65 -16.89 -12.29 -2.41
CA PRO A 65 -17.40 -11.48 -1.32
C PRO A 65 -16.32 -10.58 -0.70
N LEU A 66 -16.70 -9.34 -0.34
CA LEU A 66 -15.76 -8.41 0.27
C LEU A 66 -15.41 -8.80 1.71
N THR A 67 -14.14 -8.84 2.02
CA THR A 67 -13.65 -9.06 3.39
C THR A 67 -14.13 -7.96 4.34
N ASP A 68 -14.71 -8.37 5.47
CA ASP A 68 -14.94 -7.48 6.60
C ASP A 68 -13.65 -7.23 7.37
N THR A 69 -13.22 -5.98 7.38
CA THR A 69 -11.98 -5.54 8.03
C THR A 69 -12.23 -4.85 9.38
N THR A 70 -13.46 -4.86 9.89
CA THR A 70 -13.82 -4.19 11.15
C THR A 70 -13.12 -4.80 12.37
N SER A 71 -12.85 -6.11 12.34
CA SER A 71 -12.16 -6.83 13.41
C SER A 71 -10.65 -6.61 13.46
N ILE A 72 -10.05 -5.98 12.44
CA ILE A 72 -8.60 -5.73 12.40
C ILE A 72 -8.30 -4.46 13.21
N PRO A 73 -7.53 -4.56 14.30
CA PRO A 73 -7.22 -3.40 15.14
C PRO A 73 -6.28 -2.42 14.44
N ASN A 74 -6.55 -1.11 14.57
CA ASN A 74 -5.76 -0.06 13.92
C ASN A 74 -4.43 0.26 14.64
N ASP A 75 -4.27 -0.18 15.89
CA ASP A 75 -3.11 0.09 16.73
C ASP A 75 -2.25 -1.15 17.02
N ASN A 76 -2.50 -2.24 16.32
CA ASN A 76 -1.70 -3.46 16.39
C ASN A 76 -0.93 -3.67 15.07
N LEU A 77 0.37 -3.42 15.12
CA LEU A 77 1.26 -3.49 13.96
C LEU A 77 1.27 -4.88 13.31
N GLU A 78 1.38 -5.91 14.14
CA GLU A 78 1.47 -7.30 13.69
C GLU A 78 0.19 -7.70 12.94
N ALA A 79 -0.97 -7.43 13.50
CA ALA A 79 -2.26 -7.74 12.88
C ALA A 79 -2.46 -6.98 11.56
N LEU A 80 -2.06 -5.69 11.51
CA LEU A 80 -2.14 -4.88 10.30
C LEU A 80 -1.26 -5.46 9.18
N PHE A 81 0.00 -5.75 9.47
CA PHE A 81 0.93 -6.22 8.45
C PHE A 81 0.72 -7.69 8.07
N GLU A 82 0.25 -8.54 8.96
CA GLU A 82 -0.23 -9.89 8.63
C GLU A 82 -1.38 -9.82 7.62
N PHE A 83 -2.37 -8.97 7.87
CA PHE A 83 -3.45 -8.73 6.91
C PHE A 83 -2.91 -8.18 5.59
N GLY A 84 -1.97 -7.23 5.64
CA GLY A 84 -1.30 -6.68 4.46
C GLY A 84 -0.55 -7.74 3.64
N GLN A 85 0.10 -8.71 4.29
CA GLN A 85 0.75 -9.83 3.62
C GLN A 85 -0.26 -10.74 2.90
N HIS A 86 -1.38 -11.07 3.56
CA HIS A 86 -2.45 -11.85 2.93
C HIS A 86 -3.07 -11.12 1.73
N SER A 87 -3.28 -9.80 1.86
CA SER A 87 -3.77 -8.97 0.76
C SER A 87 -2.82 -8.97 -0.43
N ARG A 88 -1.51 -8.78 -0.18
CA ARG A 88 -0.48 -8.79 -1.22
C ARG A 88 -0.33 -10.16 -1.88
N GLN A 89 -0.45 -11.24 -1.13
CA GLN A 89 -0.42 -12.58 -1.72
C GLN A 89 -1.61 -12.78 -2.66
N ALA A 90 -2.81 -12.38 -2.25
CA ALA A 90 -4.00 -12.44 -3.10
C ALA A 90 -3.83 -11.63 -4.41
N LEU A 91 -3.21 -10.43 -4.35
CA LEU A 91 -2.88 -9.66 -5.54
C LEU A 91 -1.93 -10.42 -6.48
N LYS A 92 -0.87 -11.01 -5.94
CA LYS A 92 0.11 -11.77 -6.74
C LYS A 92 -0.51 -13.00 -7.38
N ASP A 93 -1.30 -13.76 -6.62
CA ASP A 93 -2.00 -14.94 -7.10
C ASP A 93 -3.00 -14.58 -8.21
N PHE A 94 -3.75 -13.47 -8.03
CA PHE A 94 -4.65 -12.96 -9.05
C PHE A 94 -3.89 -12.63 -10.34
N ILE A 95 -2.80 -11.87 -10.25
CA ILE A 95 -2.01 -11.48 -11.44
C ILE A 95 -1.46 -12.71 -12.17
N GLN A 96 -1.00 -13.72 -11.43
CA GLN A 96 -0.44 -14.94 -11.99
C GLN A 96 -1.49 -15.80 -12.69
N SER A 97 -2.71 -15.86 -12.14
CA SER A 97 -3.78 -16.74 -12.65
C SER A 97 -4.71 -16.07 -13.65
N PHE A 98 -4.72 -14.72 -13.73
CA PHE A 98 -5.70 -14.00 -14.53
C PHE A 98 -5.44 -14.18 -16.04
N PRO A 99 -6.48 -14.53 -16.85
CA PRO A 99 -6.30 -14.84 -18.26
C PRO A 99 -5.79 -13.63 -19.07
N ALA A 100 -4.70 -13.83 -19.82
CA ALA A 100 -4.07 -12.78 -20.61
C ALA A 100 -5.02 -11.97 -21.51
N PRO A 101 -6.01 -12.57 -22.22
CA PRO A 101 -6.94 -11.81 -23.05
C PRO A 101 -7.89 -10.89 -22.26
N SER A 102 -8.07 -11.14 -20.97
CA SER A 102 -9.06 -10.44 -20.12
C SER A 102 -8.54 -9.14 -19.51
N TRP A 103 -7.24 -8.88 -19.55
CA TRP A 103 -6.63 -7.70 -18.94
C TRP A 103 -7.13 -6.36 -19.45
N ASP A 104 -7.53 -6.29 -20.72
CA ASP A 104 -7.99 -5.07 -21.39
C ASP A 104 -9.51 -5.02 -21.59
N ILE A 105 -10.26 -5.99 -21.04
CA ILE A 105 -11.72 -6.03 -21.10
C ILE A 105 -12.29 -5.15 -20.00
N LEU A 106 -13.18 -4.23 -20.36
CA LEU A 106 -13.89 -3.38 -19.40
C LEU A 106 -14.85 -4.22 -18.54
N LYS A 107 -14.75 -4.07 -17.22
CA LYS A 107 -15.70 -4.59 -16.21
C LYS A 107 -16.40 -3.44 -15.51
N ASP A 108 -17.62 -3.67 -15.06
CA ASP A 108 -18.36 -2.74 -14.22
C ASP A 108 -18.05 -3.02 -12.74
N PHE A 109 -17.84 -1.96 -11.97
CA PHE A 109 -17.56 -2.02 -10.54
C PHE A 109 -18.56 -1.13 -9.82
N GLU A 110 -19.27 -1.71 -8.86
CA GLU A 110 -20.22 -1.01 -8.01
C GLU A 110 -19.61 -0.68 -6.65
N PHE A 111 -19.82 0.56 -6.22
CA PHE A 111 -19.41 1.06 -4.91
C PHE A 111 -20.60 1.74 -4.24
N VAL A 112 -20.51 2.00 -2.95
CA VAL A 112 -21.56 2.75 -2.26
C VAL A 112 -21.62 4.18 -2.80
N GLY A 113 -22.71 4.49 -3.50
CA GLY A 113 -22.98 5.83 -4.03
C GLY A 113 -22.33 6.17 -5.38
N TRP A 114 -21.57 5.27 -6.00
CA TRP A 114 -20.98 5.49 -7.33
C TRP A 114 -20.62 4.17 -8.02
N SER A 115 -20.45 4.22 -9.34
CA SER A 115 -20.00 3.09 -10.14
C SER A 115 -18.82 3.50 -11.04
N LEU A 116 -18.07 2.53 -11.48
CA LEU A 116 -16.90 2.70 -12.34
C LEU A 116 -16.86 1.60 -13.39
N LYS A 117 -16.54 1.97 -14.63
CA LYS A 117 -16.17 1.02 -15.67
C LYS A 117 -14.66 1.12 -15.94
N ALA A 118 -13.94 0.03 -15.70
CA ALA A 118 -12.49 0.00 -15.81
C ALA A 118 -11.98 -1.38 -16.28
N THR A 119 -10.76 -1.41 -16.80
CA THR A 119 -10.06 -2.66 -17.09
C THR A 119 -9.39 -3.21 -15.82
N PRO A 120 -9.22 -4.53 -15.69
CA PRO A 120 -8.43 -5.13 -14.60
C PRO A 120 -7.03 -4.54 -14.50
N LYS A 121 -6.37 -4.31 -15.63
CA LYS A 121 -5.05 -3.64 -15.69
C LYS A 121 -5.06 -2.28 -15.01
N LYS A 122 -6.09 -1.44 -15.28
CA LYS A 122 -6.23 -0.12 -14.65
C LYS A 122 -6.43 -0.24 -13.15
N ILE A 123 -7.21 -1.22 -12.69
CA ILE A 123 -7.45 -1.46 -11.26
C ILE A 123 -6.15 -1.86 -10.56
N ILE A 124 -5.36 -2.77 -11.12
CA ILE A 124 -4.07 -3.17 -10.52
C ILE A 124 -3.11 -1.98 -10.40
N ILE A 125 -2.96 -1.19 -11.46
CA ILE A 125 -2.12 0.02 -11.42
C ILE A 125 -2.65 1.03 -10.39
N HIS A 126 -3.99 1.20 -10.32
CA HIS A 126 -4.60 2.07 -9.32
C HIS A 126 -4.26 1.62 -7.89
N VAL A 127 -4.40 0.34 -7.58
CA VAL A 127 -4.12 -0.22 -6.25
C VAL A 127 -2.68 0.08 -5.82
N LEU A 128 -1.70 -0.18 -6.69
CA LEU A 128 -0.29 0.05 -6.38
C LEU A 128 0.05 1.55 -6.23
N THR A 129 -0.48 2.41 -7.11
CA THR A 129 -0.27 3.85 -7.01
C THR A 129 -1.05 4.50 -5.85
N HIS A 130 -2.18 3.94 -5.46
CA HIS A 130 -2.96 4.33 -4.30
C HIS A 130 -2.16 4.09 -3.00
N GLU A 131 -1.52 2.94 -2.87
CA GLU A 131 -0.64 2.60 -1.77
C GLU A 131 0.51 3.62 -1.63
N ILE A 132 1.27 3.85 -2.71
CA ILE A 132 2.39 4.82 -2.73
C ILE A 132 1.92 6.20 -2.24
N ARG A 133 0.75 6.65 -2.72
CA ARG A 133 0.20 7.95 -2.34
C ARG A 133 -0.15 8.03 -0.85
N HIS A 134 -0.68 6.94 -0.28
CA HIS A 134 -1.01 6.91 1.15
C HIS A 134 0.23 6.84 2.03
N TRP A 135 1.26 6.09 1.65
CA TRP A 135 2.54 6.12 2.37
C TRP A 135 3.17 7.51 2.37
N ALA A 136 3.09 8.25 1.27
CA ALA A 136 3.54 9.65 1.22
C ALA A 136 2.75 10.56 2.17
N GLN A 137 1.44 10.34 2.34
CA GLN A 137 0.62 11.05 3.32
C GLN A 137 1.06 10.73 4.76
N VAL A 138 1.24 9.45 5.07
CA VAL A 138 1.74 8.98 6.38
C VAL A 138 3.09 9.63 6.69
N ALA A 139 4.05 9.57 5.76
CA ALA A 139 5.36 10.18 5.91
C ALA A 139 5.28 11.68 6.21
N THR A 140 4.39 12.40 5.51
CA THR A 140 4.21 13.84 5.71
C THR A 140 3.65 14.15 7.11
N VAL A 141 2.61 13.42 7.52
CA VAL A 141 1.97 13.62 8.82
C VAL A 141 2.95 13.29 9.96
N LEU A 142 3.69 12.21 9.86
CA LEU A 142 4.66 11.81 10.88
C LEU A 142 5.77 12.87 11.04
N ARG A 143 6.31 13.40 9.94
CA ARG A 143 7.30 14.51 10.00
C ARG A 143 6.73 15.76 10.67
N LEU A 144 5.49 16.12 10.38
CA LEU A 144 4.82 17.26 11.02
C LEU A 144 4.60 17.06 12.53
N ASN A 145 4.57 15.80 12.99
CA ASN A 145 4.46 15.43 14.40
C ASN A 145 5.82 15.11 15.07
N GLY A 146 6.94 15.48 14.42
CA GLY A 146 8.28 15.38 15.01
C GLY A 146 8.96 14.02 14.90
N PHE A 147 8.41 13.09 14.13
CA PHE A 147 9.07 11.83 13.83
C PHE A 147 10.11 12.01 12.72
N GLU A 148 11.31 11.49 12.94
CA GLU A 148 12.32 11.40 11.89
C GLU A 148 11.99 10.22 10.97
N GLY A 149 11.90 10.49 9.66
CA GLY A 149 11.57 9.47 8.66
C GLY A 149 12.81 8.82 8.04
N ASP A 150 12.65 7.61 7.53
CA ASP A 150 13.64 6.93 6.71
C ASP A 150 13.41 7.23 5.21
N PHE A 151 14.43 6.94 4.39
CA PHE A 151 14.32 7.07 2.93
C PHE A 151 13.50 5.90 2.37
N HIS A 152 12.38 6.21 1.72
CA HIS A 152 11.50 5.23 1.11
C HIS A 152 11.10 5.57 -0.35
N ASP A 153 11.73 6.59 -0.94
CA ASP A 153 11.52 6.93 -2.35
C ASP A 153 12.05 5.85 -3.30
N PHE A 154 11.41 5.73 -4.46
CA PHE A 154 11.75 4.74 -5.46
C PHE A 154 13.23 4.69 -5.82
N ILE A 155 13.89 5.87 -5.89
CA ILE A 155 15.32 5.99 -6.24
C ILE A 155 16.24 5.26 -5.26
N PHE A 156 15.81 5.04 -4.01
CA PHE A 156 16.56 4.34 -2.98
C PHE A 156 16.24 2.85 -2.90
N SER A 157 15.27 2.38 -3.67
CA SER A 157 14.90 0.97 -3.72
C SER A 157 15.91 0.16 -4.55
N PRO A 158 16.03 -1.16 -4.30
CA PRO A 158 16.86 -2.05 -5.12
C PRO A 158 16.19 -2.39 -6.47
N VAL A 159 14.98 -1.92 -6.71
CA VAL A 159 14.20 -2.23 -7.92
C VAL A 159 14.82 -1.56 -9.13
N LEU A 160 14.97 -2.29 -10.22
CA LEU A 160 15.69 -1.92 -11.44
C LEU A 160 17.21 -1.71 -11.23
N GLY A 161 17.74 -2.14 -10.11
CA GLY A 161 19.15 -2.00 -9.79
C GLY A 161 19.51 -0.66 -9.17
N GLY A 162 20.74 -0.53 -8.74
CA GLY A 162 21.29 0.63 -8.03
C GLY A 162 21.69 0.28 -6.60
N GLU A 163 22.60 1.09 -6.07
CA GLU A 163 23.06 1.01 -4.67
C GLU A 163 22.91 2.37 -4.04
N PHE A 164 22.19 2.46 -2.93
CA PHE A 164 22.16 3.64 -2.09
C PHE A 164 23.21 3.49 -0.98
N ARG A 165 24.11 4.47 -0.89
CA ARG A 165 25.08 4.58 0.20
C ARG A 165 24.85 5.91 0.90
N SER A 166 24.36 5.89 2.13
CA SER A 166 24.42 7.07 2.98
C SER A 166 25.83 7.18 3.57
N GLU A 167 26.52 8.28 3.33
CA GLU A 167 27.63 8.64 4.18
C GLU A 167 27.03 9.07 5.53
N GLN A 168 27.07 8.18 6.52
CA GLN A 168 26.86 8.62 7.90
C GLN A 168 27.91 9.70 8.16
N ALA A 169 27.47 10.92 8.41
CA ALA A 169 28.33 11.99 8.84
C ALA A 169 29.19 11.45 9.98
N LYS A 170 30.52 11.36 9.77
CA LYS A 170 31.43 11.13 10.85
C LYS A 170 31.30 12.35 11.74
N VAL A 171 30.49 12.23 12.77
CA VAL A 171 30.48 13.18 13.88
C VAL A 171 31.81 12.93 14.59
N SER A 172 32.79 13.77 14.29
CA SER A 172 34.05 13.92 14.99
C SER A 172 33.85 14.78 16.23
#